data_b1c05905790fd71bac2aec5ce5281aaf
#
_entry.id   b1c05905790fd71bac2aec5ce5281aaf
#
_cell.length_a   1.000
_cell.length_b   1.000
_cell.length_c   1.000
_cell.angle_alpha   90.00
_cell.angle_beta   90.00
_cell.angle_gamma   90.00
#
_symmetry.space_group_name_H-M   'P 1'
#
loop_
_entity.id
_entity.type
_entity.pdbx_description
1 polymer ?
#
loop_
_entity_poly.entity_id
_entity_poly.type
_entity_poly.pdbx_seq_one_letter_code
_entity_poly.pdbx_strand_id
1 'polypeptide(L)'
;MFYILYSGRVRREHNKKIDYWEAEILSAYEYIKNSGFINEDHARKMLLKLKKVEQLTAYNQAVVNLKSSYRMTDFQVYFDLCHDVFQELALYYTKREPMERAFMAYLISDYHPDRNREHDVLNEILLGYMENSTVYCRQNVLRSLYSMGSESAVETAFSILNENGWYHNPKLISDGLAIFPGNKEELALRLWAHSDKWREELRVAIVQFASQISDVFTDKFLIVLKDGKMPLEIRFAVIRYFQKYPCDKVHPILIGLIYNVDEDNGLSIAAAAALAKYPGTDTKTALKAAIHSPNWYVRKNAAASLSALGIDEYDINELRKSGDRYAAEMLEYMTDVKKKEMMGA
;
A
#
# COMPACT_ATOMS: atom_id res chain seq x y z
N MET A 1 -10.11 -38.81 20.12
CA MET A 1 -9.72 -38.59 21.54
C MET A 1 -8.23 -38.21 21.68
N PHE A 2 -7.28 -38.99 21.16
CA PHE A 2 -5.83 -38.68 21.23
C PHE A 2 -5.45 -37.31 20.63
N TYR A 3 -6.01 -36.92 19.48
CA TYR A 3 -5.73 -35.64 18.82
C TYR A 3 -6.17 -34.43 19.68
N ILE A 4 -7.31 -34.52 20.36
CA ILE A 4 -7.83 -33.47 21.25
C ILE A 4 -6.95 -33.32 22.50
N LEU A 5 -6.49 -34.41 23.08
CA LEU A 5 -5.58 -34.41 24.23
C LEU A 5 -4.19 -33.88 23.86
N TYR A 6 -3.67 -34.27 22.68
CA TYR A 6 -2.42 -33.77 22.16
C TYR A 6 -2.47 -32.27 21.87
N SER A 7 -3.50 -31.79 21.17
CA SER A 7 -3.71 -30.38 20.88
C SER A 7 -3.88 -29.56 22.17
N GLY A 8 -4.58 -30.10 23.16
CA GLY A 8 -4.73 -29.46 24.47
C GLY A 8 -3.42 -29.32 25.24
N ARG A 9 -2.54 -30.34 25.19
CA ARG A 9 -1.21 -30.28 25.81
C ARG A 9 -0.29 -29.26 25.12
N VAL A 10 -0.24 -29.29 23.78
CA VAL A 10 0.55 -28.33 22.99
C VAL A 10 0.09 -26.89 23.27
N ARG A 11 -1.21 -26.66 23.31
CA ARG A 11 -1.78 -25.34 23.64
C ARG A 11 -1.42 -24.88 25.06
N ARG A 12 -1.46 -25.77 26.04
CA ARG A 12 -1.08 -25.45 27.44
C ARG A 12 0.41 -25.08 27.53
N GLU A 13 1.28 -25.81 26.87
CA GLU A 13 2.72 -25.51 26.85
C GLU A 13 3.00 -24.19 26.13
N HIS A 14 2.27 -23.89 25.06
CA HIS A 14 2.39 -22.59 24.36
C HIS A 14 1.93 -21.43 25.27
N ASN A 15 0.78 -21.58 25.97
CA ASN A 15 0.29 -20.57 26.89
C ASN A 15 1.29 -20.29 28.03
N LYS A 16 1.91 -21.32 28.61
CA LYS A 16 2.98 -21.11 29.62
C LYS A 16 4.17 -20.28 29.09
N LYS A 17 4.52 -20.44 27.81
CA LYS A 17 5.56 -19.62 27.18
C LYS A 17 5.11 -18.17 27.01
N ILE A 18 3.82 -17.96 26.67
CA ILE A 18 3.23 -16.62 26.61
C ILE A 18 3.27 -15.95 27.97
N ASP A 19 2.75 -16.61 29.00
CA ASP A 19 2.74 -16.10 30.38
C ASP A 19 4.17 -15.76 30.87
N TYR A 20 5.14 -16.62 30.53
CA TYR A 20 6.56 -16.38 30.82
C TYR A 20 7.06 -15.09 30.17
N TRP A 21 6.78 -14.89 28.86
CA TRP A 21 7.23 -13.70 28.15
C TRP A 21 6.49 -12.43 28.58
N GLU A 22 5.20 -12.51 28.92
CA GLU A 22 4.50 -11.36 29.50
C GLU A 22 5.17 -10.88 30.79
N ALA A 23 5.52 -11.80 31.69
CA ALA A 23 6.19 -11.48 32.94
C ALA A 23 7.60 -10.90 32.71
N GLU A 24 8.38 -11.50 31.79
CA GLU A 24 9.73 -11.04 31.45
C GLU A 24 9.74 -9.65 30.80
N ILE A 25 8.82 -9.39 29.87
CA ILE A 25 8.67 -8.08 29.19
C ILE A 25 8.28 -7.00 30.20
N LEU A 26 7.30 -7.28 31.08
CA LEU A 26 6.88 -6.33 32.12
C LEU A 26 7.99 -6.02 33.12
N SER A 27 8.74 -7.04 33.54
CA SER A 27 9.89 -6.86 34.43
C SER A 27 10.98 -6.02 33.79
N ALA A 28 11.28 -6.27 32.50
CA ALA A 28 12.26 -5.48 31.75
C ALA A 28 11.79 -4.02 31.56
N TYR A 29 10.50 -3.82 31.29
CA TYR A 29 9.93 -2.49 31.13
C TYR A 29 9.98 -1.68 32.43
N GLU A 30 9.67 -2.27 33.57
CA GLU A 30 9.81 -1.61 34.88
C GLU A 30 11.28 -1.28 35.19
N TYR A 31 12.20 -2.15 34.82
CA TYR A 31 13.64 -1.86 34.94
C TYR A 31 14.06 -0.67 34.08
N ILE A 32 13.58 -0.61 32.81
CA ILE A 32 13.82 0.49 31.88
C ILE A 32 13.32 1.83 32.45
N LYS A 33 12.12 1.85 33.02
CA LYS A 33 11.58 3.08 33.64
C LYS A 33 12.45 3.64 34.75
N ASN A 34 13.14 2.77 35.50
CA ASN A 34 13.97 3.17 36.63
C ASN A 34 15.42 3.48 36.23
N SER A 35 15.98 2.78 35.23
CA SER A 35 17.40 2.85 34.87
C SER A 35 17.67 3.60 33.56
N GLY A 36 16.70 3.66 32.66
CA GLY A 36 16.88 4.18 31.29
C GLY A 36 17.55 3.18 30.34
N PHE A 37 17.86 1.95 30.76
CA PHE A 37 18.59 0.95 29.99
C PHE A 37 17.85 -0.40 30.01
N ILE A 38 18.14 -1.25 29.00
CA ILE A 38 17.68 -2.63 29.03
C ILE A 38 18.51 -3.46 30.01
N ASN A 39 17.86 -4.37 30.74
CA ASN A 39 18.55 -5.31 31.59
C ASN A 39 19.32 -6.35 30.76
N GLU A 40 20.63 -6.49 30.99
CA GLU A 40 21.49 -7.43 30.26
C GLU A 40 21.01 -8.90 30.35
N ASP A 41 20.46 -9.31 31.50
CA ASP A 41 19.92 -10.66 31.68
C ASP A 41 18.67 -10.87 30.80
N HIS A 42 17.82 -9.85 30.66
CA HIS A 42 16.68 -9.89 29.75
C HIS A 42 17.14 -9.99 28.28
N ALA A 43 18.06 -9.13 27.84
CA ALA A 43 18.62 -9.17 26.50
C ALA A 43 19.23 -10.55 26.19
N ARG A 44 19.99 -11.11 27.12
CA ARG A 44 20.58 -12.45 27.01
C ARG A 44 19.52 -13.56 26.90
N LYS A 45 18.43 -13.48 27.70
CA LYS A 45 17.31 -14.43 27.64
C LYS A 45 16.62 -14.35 26.27
N MET A 46 16.41 -13.15 25.72
CA MET A 46 15.85 -12.97 24.40
C MET A 46 16.74 -13.66 23.34
N LEU A 47 18.03 -13.34 23.30
CA LEU A 47 18.98 -13.93 22.35
C LEU A 47 19.05 -15.46 22.42
N LEU A 48 18.99 -16.04 23.61
CA LEU A 48 19.05 -17.49 23.75
C LEU A 48 17.76 -18.20 23.38
N LYS A 49 16.61 -17.66 23.77
CA LYS A 49 15.32 -18.33 23.62
C LYS A 49 14.65 -18.03 22.28
N LEU A 50 14.69 -16.78 21.79
CA LEU A 50 13.95 -16.37 20.57
C LEU A 50 14.56 -16.92 19.27
N LYS A 51 15.71 -17.61 19.32
CA LYS A 51 16.21 -18.44 18.23
C LYS A 51 15.32 -19.64 17.90
N LYS A 52 14.36 -19.98 18.77
CA LYS A 52 13.36 -21.03 18.53
C LYS A 52 12.05 -20.39 18.12
N VAL A 53 11.51 -20.76 16.95
CA VAL A 53 10.29 -20.19 16.38
C VAL A 53 9.10 -20.27 17.37
N GLU A 54 8.96 -21.35 18.11
CA GLU A 54 7.93 -21.51 19.14
C GLU A 54 8.04 -20.51 20.31
N GLN A 55 9.24 -20.05 20.62
CA GLN A 55 9.47 -19.00 21.60
C GLN A 55 9.21 -17.62 20.99
N LEU A 56 9.62 -17.44 19.74
CA LEU A 56 9.40 -16.20 19.00
C LEU A 56 7.90 -15.94 18.79
N THR A 57 7.11 -16.98 18.47
CA THR A 57 5.65 -16.86 18.36
C THR A 57 4.97 -16.57 19.72
N ALA A 58 5.44 -17.20 20.79
CA ALA A 58 4.94 -16.92 22.13
C ALA A 58 5.28 -15.50 22.61
N TYR A 59 6.50 -15.03 22.32
CA TYR A 59 6.91 -13.66 22.57
C TYR A 59 6.03 -12.64 21.83
N ASN A 60 5.79 -12.85 20.53
CA ASN A 60 4.90 -12.00 19.76
C ASN A 60 3.49 -11.97 20.37
N GLN A 61 2.94 -13.12 20.75
CA GLN A 61 1.60 -13.16 21.37
C GLN A 61 1.59 -12.43 22.72
N ALA A 62 2.65 -12.55 23.51
CA ALA A 62 2.80 -11.81 24.77
C ALA A 62 2.79 -10.29 24.53
N VAL A 63 3.53 -9.80 23.51
CA VAL A 63 3.50 -8.40 23.11
C VAL A 63 2.09 -7.95 22.72
N VAL A 64 1.38 -8.73 21.90
CA VAL A 64 -0.02 -8.43 21.51
C VAL A 64 -0.94 -8.34 22.73
N ASN A 65 -0.82 -9.28 23.66
CA ASN A 65 -1.62 -9.29 24.89
C ASN A 65 -1.32 -8.06 25.77
N LEU A 66 -0.05 -7.70 25.92
CA LEU A 66 0.38 -6.54 26.69
C LEU A 66 -0.09 -5.23 26.07
N LYS A 67 0.00 -5.10 24.73
CA LYS A 67 -0.54 -3.96 23.99
C LYS A 67 -2.05 -3.81 24.24
N SER A 68 -2.80 -4.91 24.19
CA SER A 68 -4.26 -4.88 24.36
C SER A 68 -4.71 -4.63 25.81
N SER A 69 -3.91 -5.01 26.80
CA SER A 69 -4.20 -4.82 28.22
C SER A 69 -3.79 -3.47 28.80
N TYR A 70 -3.18 -2.60 27.98
CA TYR A 70 -2.65 -1.30 28.39
C TYR A 70 -1.69 -1.35 29.60
N ARG A 71 -1.01 -2.47 29.81
CA ARG A 71 -0.04 -2.65 30.92
C ARG A 71 1.28 -1.91 30.68
N MET A 72 1.57 -1.55 29.44
CA MET A 72 2.71 -0.72 29.06
C MET A 72 2.20 0.52 28.33
N THR A 73 2.73 1.68 28.67
CA THR A 73 2.35 2.98 28.08
C THR A 73 3.23 3.34 26.89
N ASP A 74 4.46 2.85 26.88
CA ASP A 74 5.42 3.13 25.80
C ASP A 74 6.20 1.89 25.39
N PHE A 75 5.64 1.16 24.45
CA PHE A 75 6.29 0.00 23.83
C PHE A 75 7.49 0.39 22.96
N GLN A 76 7.48 1.60 22.40
CA GLN A 76 8.53 2.02 21.49
C GLN A 76 9.87 2.11 22.22
N VAL A 77 9.92 2.74 23.39
CA VAL A 77 11.15 2.80 24.20
C VAL A 77 11.72 1.41 24.49
N TYR A 78 10.85 0.45 24.81
CA TYR A 78 11.28 -0.93 25.03
C TYR A 78 11.91 -1.55 23.76
N PHE A 79 11.26 -1.38 22.60
CA PHE A 79 11.77 -1.94 21.35
C PHE A 79 13.04 -1.23 20.87
N ASP A 80 13.14 0.07 21.03
CA ASP A 80 14.32 0.84 20.67
C ASP A 80 15.55 0.39 21.48
N LEU A 81 15.38 0.11 22.78
CA LEU A 81 16.43 -0.44 23.62
C LEU A 81 16.73 -1.92 23.33
N CYS A 82 15.81 -2.65 22.68
CA CYS A 82 16.06 -4.02 22.20
C CYS A 82 16.62 -4.07 20.78
N HIS A 83 16.96 -2.94 20.15
CA HIS A 83 17.42 -2.89 18.77
C HIS A 83 18.56 -3.89 18.47
N ASP A 84 19.63 -3.87 19.27
CA ASP A 84 20.79 -4.74 19.07
C ASP A 84 20.42 -6.23 19.20
N VAL A 85 19.48 -6.56 20.09
CA VAL A 85 18.95 -7.91 20.24
C VAL A 85 18.20 -8.34 18.97
N PHE A 86 17.37 -7.48 18.41
CA PHE A 86 16.67 -7.76 17.16
C PHE A 86 17.62 -7.85 15.97
N GLN A 87 18.67 -7.05 15.92
CA GLN A 87 19.71 -7.12 14.90
C GLN A 87 20.44 -8.48 14.96
N GLU A 88 20.87 -8.94 16.15
CA GLU A 88 21.51 -10.25 16.29
C GLU A 88 20.56 -11.42 15.96
N LEU A 89 19.30 -11.32 16.37
CA LEU A 89 18.29 -12.32 16.01
C LEU A 89 18.05 -12.33 14.50
N ALA A 90 17.91 -11.18 13.86
CA ALA A 90 17.77 -11.09 12.41
C ALA A 90 18.98 -11.74 11.71
N LEU A 91 20.22 -11.45 12.16
CA LEU A 91 21.40 -12.10 11.62
C LEU A 91 21.37 -13.63 11.79
N TYR A 92 20.91 -14.12 12.93
CA TYR A 92 20.74 -15.57 13.15
C TYR A 92 19.72 -16.16 12.15
N TYR A 93 18.59 -15.47 11.93
CA TYR A 93 17.52 -15.93 11.05
C TYR A 93 17.90 -15.88 9.56
N THR A 94 18.94 -15.19 9.14
CA THR A 94 19.46 -15.20 7.75
C THR A 94 19.67 -16.62 7.21
N LYS A 95 20.13 -17.54 8.08
CA LYS A 95 20.42 -18.94 7.73
C LYS A 95 19.22 -19.88 7.91
N ARG A 96 18.05 -19.34 8.22
CA ARG A 96 16.84 -20.13 8.50
C ARG A 96 15.95 -20.21 7.27
N GLU A 97 14.93 -21.06 7.34
CA GLU A 97 13.94 -21.24 6.27
C GLU A 97 13.21 -19.93 5.91
N PRO A 98 12.80 -19.77 4.64
CA PRO A 98 12.14 -18.53 4.19
C PRO A 98 10.93 -18.10 5.02
N MET A 99 10.16 -19.04 5.58
CA MET A 99 9.02 -18.71 6.43
C MET A 99 9.43 -18.19 7.81
N GLU A 100 10.52 -18.68 8.36
CA GLU A 100 11.08 -18.19 9.62
C GLU A 100 11.66 -16.78 9.45
N ARG A 101 12.37 -16.54 8.33
CA ARG A 101 12.84 -15.20 7.93
C ARG A 101 11.67 -14.23 7.72
N ALA A 102 10.60 -14.70 7.04
CA ALA A 102 9.40 -13.91 6.84
C ALA A 102 8.75 -13.48 8.16
N PHE A 103 8.71 -14.40 9.15
CA PHE A 103 8.16 -14.09 10.45
C PHE A 103 9.04 -13.11 11.24
N MET A 104 10.37 -13.26 11.17
CA MET A 104 11.30 -12.30 11.80
C MET A 104 11.14 -10.90 11.17
N ALA A 105 11.08 -10.81 9.85
CA ALA A 105 10.82 -9.54 9.16
C ALA A 105 9.46 -8.93 9.57
N TYR A 106 8.40 -9.74 9.68
CA TYR A 106 7.11 -9.28 10.18
C TYR A 106 7.23 -8.64 11.57
N LEU A 107 7.95 -9.28 12.51
CA LEU A 107 8.14 -8.74 13.86
C LEU A 107 8.89 -7.42 13.85
N ILE A 108 9.96 -7.31 13.05
CA ILE A 108 10.70 -6.06 12.89
C ILE A 108 9.76 -4.96 12.37
N SER A 109 8.89 -5.28 11.38
CA SER A 109 7.95 -4.30 10.87
C SER A 109 6.90 -3.85 11.87
N ASP A 110 6.53 -4.70 12.84
CA ASP A 110 5.50 -4.42 13.86
C ASP A 110 6.09 -3.71 15.09
N TYR A 111 7.35 -3.98 15.40
CA TYR A 111 8.03 -3.43 16.57
C TYR A 111 8.82 -2.16 16.27
N HIS A 112 9.25 -1.97 15.02
CA HIS A 112 10.04 -0.82 14.52
C HIS A 112 11.21 -0.43 15.44
N PRO A 113 12.12 -1.34 15.77
CA PRO A 113 13.21 -1.00 16.67
C PRO A 113 14.05 0.12 16.03
N ASP A 114 14.14 1.24 16.74
CA ASP A 114 14.94 2.44 16.41
C ASP A 114 14.75 2.99 14.99
N ARG A 115 13.60 3.59 14.74
CA ARG A 115 13.20 4.19 13.45
C ARG A 115 14.16 5.30 13.02
N ASN A 116 14.26 5.48 11.69
CA ASN A 116 14.97 6.59 11.03
C ASN A 116 16.50 6.53 11.09
N ARG A 117 17.09 5.36 11.25
CA ARG A 117 18.52 5.17 11.00
C ARG A 117 18.75 4.87 9.52
N GLU A 118 19.32 5.82 8.78
CA GLU A 118 19.55 5.65 7.34
C GLU A 118 20.58 4.56 7.02
N HIS A 119 21.55 4.35 7.90
CA HIS A 119 22.62 3.36 7.75
C HIS A 119 22.54 2.28 8.85
N ASP A 120 21.38 1.67 9.03
CA ASP A 120 21.20 0.60 9.98
C ASP A 120 21.57 -0.75 9.35
N VAL A 121 22.47 -1.49 10.00
CA VAL A 121 22.87 -2.86 9.60
C VAL A 121 21.64 -3.79 9.51
N LEU A 122 20.59 -3.53 10.30
CA LEU A 122 19.34 -4.28 10.23
C LEU A 122 18.68 -4.19 8.85
N ASN A 123 18.77 -3.04 8.17
CA ASN A 123 18.28 -2.89 6.80
C ASN A 123 19.05 -3.80 5.82
N GLU A 124 20.36 -3.90 5.94
CA GLU A 124 21.18 -4.77 5.10
C GLU A 124 20.85 -6.25 5.32
N ILE A 125 20.65 -6.65 6.58
CA ILE A 125 20.25 -8.03 6.92
C ILE A 125 18.87 -8.33 6.31
N LEU A 126 17.91 -7.41 6.41
CA LEU A 126 16.57 -7.56 5.84
C LEU A 126 16.60 -7.65 4.31
N LEU A 127 17.42 -6.83 3.64
CA LEU A 127 17.64 -6.95 2.19
C LEU A 127 18.17 -8.33 1.81
N GLY A 128 19.11 -8.87 2.59
CA GLY A 128 19.61 -10.25 2.41
C GLY A 128 18.53 -11.33 2.54
N TYR A 129 17.45 -11.09 3.29
CA TYR A 129 16.33 -12.03 3.37
C TYR A 129 15.56 -12.17 2.05
N MET A 130 15.70 -11.22 1.12
CA MET A 130 15.05 -11.30 -0.19
C MET A 130 15.64 -12.41 -1.06
N GLU A 131 16.90 -12.79 -0.85
CA GLU A 131 17.53 -13.87 -1.58
C GLU A 131 16.92 -15.23 -1.23
N ASN A 132 16.73 -16.09 -2.23
CA ASN A 132 16.18 -17.43 -2.06
C ASN A 132 14.92 -17.44 -1.18
N SER A 133 14.00 -16.49 -1.41
CA SER A 133 12.85 -16.22 -0.56
C SER A 133 11.53 -16.52 -1.26
N THR A 134 10.45 -16.64 -0.46
CA THR A 134 9.08 -16.67 -0.97
C THR A 134 8.54 -15.26 -1.17
N VAL A 135 7.43 -15.11 -1.92
CA VAL A 135 6.71 -13.85 -2.06
C VAL A 135 6.30 -13.27 -0.69
N TYR A 136 5.92 -14.12 0.27
CA TYR A 136 5.57 -13.70 1.62
C TYR A 136 6.76 -13.15 2.39
N CYS A 137 7.93 -13.77 2.25
CA CYS A 137 9.14 -13.26 2.86
C CYS A 137 9.48 -11.87 2.31
N ARG A 138 9.50 -11.71 0.99
CA ARG A 138 9.76 -10.41 0.35
C ARG A 138 8.75 -9.34 0.76
N GLN A 139 7.46 -9.70 0.84
CA GLN A 139 6.41 -8.76 1.27
C GLN A 139 6.65 -8.26 2.72
N ASN A 140 7.02 -9.16 3.63
CA ASN A 140 7.32 -8.78 5.01
C ASN A 140 8.61 -7.97 5.12
N VAL A 141 9.64 -8.31 4.32
CA VAL A 141 10.86 -7.51 4.22
C VAL A 141 10.57 -6.09 3.74
N LEU A 142 9.82 -5.94 2.65
CA LEU A 142 9.40 -4.63 2.14
C LEU A 142 8.68 -3.82 3.22
N ARG A 143 7.71 -4.45 3.91
CA ARG A 143 6.98 -3.81 5.00
C ARG A 143 7.92 -3.35 6.12
N SER A 144 8.93 -4.16 6.48
CA SER A 144 9.93 -3.78 7.48
C SER A 144 10.75 -2.57 7.02
N LEU A 145 11.29 -2.61 5.81
CA LEU A 145 12.09 -1.53 5.27
C LEU A 145 11.30 -0.22 5.18
N TYR A 146 10.01 -0.29 4.79
CA TYR A 146 9.13 0.90 4.80
C TYR A 146 8.96 1.43 6.21
N SER A 147 8.72 0.57 7.19
CA SER A 147 8.48 0.99 8.57
C SER A 147 9.73 1.51 9.29
N MET A 148 10.92 1.06 8.88
CA MET A 148 12.22 1.52 9.40
C MET A 148 12.63 2.91 8.90
N GLY A 149 12.08 3.37 7.78
CA GLY A 149 12.23 4.76 7.32
C GLY A 149 13.53 5.07 6.57
N SER A 150 14.27 4.07 6.08
CA SER A 150 15.46 4.28 5.25
C SER A 150 15.09 4.35 3.77
N GLU A 151 15.23 5.53 3.15
CA GLU A 151 14.95 5.73 1.73
C GLU A 151 15.88 4.91 0.84
N SER A 152 17.17 4.84 1.19
CA SER A 152 18.18 4.07 0.45
C SER A 152 17.88 2.57 0.48
N ALA A 153 17.44 2.03 1.63
CA ALA A 153 17.07 0.63 1.74
C ALA A 153 15.81 0.30 0.92
N VAL A 154 14.82 1.20 0.88
CA VAL A 154 13.63 1.06 0.03
C VAL A 154 14.02 1.05 -1.45
N GLU A 155 14.87 1.97 -1.89
CA GLU A 155 15.33 2.02 -3.29
C GLU A 155 16.13 0.77 -3.66
N THR A 156 17.00 0.28 -2.76
CA THR A 156 17.73 -0.97 -2.96
C THR A 156 16.79 -2.16 -3.08
N ALA A 157 15.75 -2.23 -2.25
CA ALA A 157 14.74 -3.29 -2.36
C ALA A 157 14.01 -3.26 -3.70
N PHE A 158 13.69 -2.07 -4.22
CA PHE A 158 13.10 -1.90 -5.56
C PHE A 158 14.06 -2.39 -6.65
N SER A 159 15.36 -2.09 -6.55
CA SER A 159 16.38 -2.59 -7.48
C SER A 159 16.43 -4.11 -7.47
N ILE A 160 16.44 -4.74 -6.28
CA ILE A 160 16.44 -6.20 -6.13
C ILE A 160 15.19 -6.83 -6.76
N LEU A 161 13.99 -6.26 -6.52
CA LEU A 161 12.75 -6.73 -7.14
C LEU A 161 12.82 -6.64 -8.66
N ASN A 162 13.30 -5.50 -9.17
CA ASN A 162 13.39 -5.21 -10.59
C ASN A 162 14.37 -6.15 -11.31
N GLU A 163 15.57 -6.31 -10.80
CA GLU A 163 16.64 -7.13 -11.37
C GLU A 163 16.28 -8.62 -11.40
N ASN A 164 15.60 -9.11 -10.37
CA ASN A 164 15.16 -10.51 -10.30
C ASN A 164 13.83 -10.75 -11.02
N GLY A 165 13.17 -9.74 -11.54
CA GLY A 165 11.87 -9.88 -12.20
C GLY A 165 10.75 -10.35 -11.27
N TRP A 166 10.86 -10.12 -9.97
CA TRP A 166 9.87 -10.56 -9.00
C TRP A 166 8.67 -9.64 -8.96
N TYR A 167 7.54 -10.18 -9.35
CA TYR A 167 6.27 -9.45 -9.32
C TYR A 167 5.75 -9.29 -7.89
N HIS A 168 5.35 -8.05 -7.57
CA HIS A 168 4.53 -7.71 -6.42
C HIS A 168 3.37 -6.83 -6.86
N ASN A 169 2.21 -7.04 -6.25
CA ASN A 169 1.03 -6.25 -6.60
C ASN A 169 1.28 -4.76 -6.31
N PRO A 170 1.10 -3.86 -7.31
CA PRO A 170 1.34 -2.43 -7.15
C PRO A 170 0.60 -1.80 -5.97
N LYS A 171 -0.63 -2.24 -5.71
CA LYS A 171 -1.42 -1.74 -4.59
C LYS A 171 -0.78 -2.08 -3.24
N LEU A 172 -0.26 -3.32 -3.07
CA LEU A 172 0.41 -3.71 -1.83
C LEU A 172 1.71 -2.93 -1.60
N ILE A 173 2.46 -2.64 -2.67
CA ILE A 173 3.66 -1.79 -2.58
C ILE A 173 3.26 -0.36 -2.19
N SER A 174 2.30 0.23 -2.89
CA SER A 174 1.82 1.59 -2.64
C SER A 174 1.29 1.77 -1.22
N ASP A 175 0.46 0.83 -0.73
CA ASP A 175 -0.09 0.88 0.63
C ASP A 175 1.01 0.64 1.68
N GLY A 176 2.01 -0.18 1.35
CA GLY A 176 3.19 -0.37 2.18
C GLY A 176 4.03 0.91 2.30
N LEU A 177 4.32 1.59 1.19
CA LEU A 177 5.03 2.88 1.19
C LEU A 177 4.30 3.95 2.01
N ALA A 178 2.97 3.89 2.11
CA ALA A 178 2.18 4.83 2.89
C ALA A 178 2.47 4.79 4.40
N ILE A 179 3.06 3.70 4.92
CA ILE A 179 3.47 3.61 6.32
C ILE A 179 4.85 4.23 6.60
N PHE A 180 5.60 4.63 5.57
CA PHE A 180 6.92 5.24 5.70
C PHE A 180 6.88 6.44 6.66
N PRO A 181 7.72 6.49 7.71
CA PRO A 181 7.65 7.50 8.75
C PRO A 181 8.32 8.84 8.37
N GLY A 182 9.22 8.82 7.37
CA GLY A 182 9.96 9.99 6.89
C GLY A 182 9.16 10.86 5.91
N ASN A 183 9.88 11.66 5.12
CA ASN A 183 9.28 12.51 4.10
C ASN A 183 8.82 11.66 2.90
N LYS A 184 7.53 11.36 2.87
CA LYS A 184 6.91 10.52 1.81
C LYS A 184 7.00 11.15 0.42
N GLU A 185 6.95 12.47 0.34
CA GLU A 185 7.05 13.19 -0.94
C GLU A 185 8.46 13.07 -1.51
N GLU A 186 9.48 13.24 -0.68
CA GLU A 186 10.87 13.08 -1.06
C GLU A 186 11.16 11.65 -1.52
N LEU A 187 10.71 10.65 -0.75
CA LEU A 187 10.80 9.23 -1.14
C LEU A 187 10.14 8.98 -2.50
N ALA A 188 8.91 9.49 -2.71
CA ALA A 188 8.21 9.30 -3.96
C ALA A 188 8.91 9.99 -5.15
N LEU A 189 9.45 11.19 -4.94
CA LEU A 189 10.24 11.91 -5.94
C LEU A 189 11.53 11.16 -6.28
N ARG A 190 12.23 10.64 -5.29
CA ARG A 190 13.44 9.82 -5.45
C ARG A 190 13.17 8.55 -6.25
N LEU A 191 12.13 7.79 -5.88
CA LEU A 191 11.74 6.59 -6.62
C LEU A 191 11.30 6.91 -8.05
N TRP A 192 10.59 8.02 -8.25
CA TRP A 192 10.17 8.47 -9.58
C TRP A 192 11.34 8.94 -10.44
N ALA A 193 12.36 9.55 -9.88
CA ALA A 193 13.56 10.00 -10.61
C ALA A 193 14.26 8.85 -11.35
N HIS A 194 14.13 7.63 -10.87
CA HIS A 194 14.68 6.41 -11.47
C HIS A 194 13.61 5.55 -12.18
N SER A 195 12.44 6.13 -12.46
CA SER A 195 11.27 5.37 -13.00
C SER A 195 11.53 4.71 -14.36
N ASP A 196 12.44 5.21 -15.14
CA ASP A 196 12.87 4.62 -16.42
C ASP A 196 13.55 3.24 -16.25
N LYS A 197 14.12 2.98 -15.08
CA LYS A 197 14.78 1.71 -14.73
C LYS A 197 13.80 0.67 -14.18
N TRP A 198 12.66 1.11 -13.69
CA TRP A 198 11.70 0.24 -13.01
C TRP A 198 10.77 -0.47 -13.99
N ARG A 199 10.47 -1.71 -13.72
CA ARG A 199 9.42 -2.46 -14.39
C ARG A 199 8.05 -1.78 -14.17
N GLU A 200 7.12 -2.11 -15.05
CA GLU A 200 5.80 -1.47 -15.11
C GLU A 200 5.08 -1.48 -13.76
N GLU A 201 5.05 -2.63 -13.07
CA GLU A 201 4.35 -2.77 -11.79
C GLU A 201 4.92 -1.88 -10.68
N LEU A 202 6.24 -1.66 -10.66
CA LEU A 202 6.88 -0.75 -9.70
C LEU A 202 6.55 0.71 -10.04
N ARG A 203 6.53 1.07 -11.32
CA ARG A 203 6.13 2.41 -11.77
C ARG A 203 4.68 2.72 -11.42
N VAL A 204 3.76 1.76 -11.65
CA VAL A 204 2.35 1.87 -11.23
C VAL A 204 2.24 2.06 -9.72
N ALA A 205 3.01 1.30 -8.93
CA ALA A 205 3.02 1.44 -7.47
C ALA A 205 3.48 2.84 -7.02
N ILE A 206 4.51 3.40 -7.68
CA ILE A 206 5.00 4.76 -7.36
C ILE A 206 3.93 5.81 -7.70
N VAL A 207 3.24 5.69 -8.84
CA VAL A 207 2.15 6.61 -9.20
C VAL A 207 1.00 6.50 -8.20
N GLN A 208 0.62 5.29 -7.79
CA GLN A 208 -0.41 5.07 -6.77
C GLN A 208 0.01 5.64 -5.41
N PHE A 209 1.28 5.51 -5.02
CA PHE A 209 1.81 6.09 -3.80
C PHE A 209 1.81 7.62 -3.87
N ALA A 210 2.29 8.23 -4.96
CA ALA A 210 2.24 9.67 -5.21
C ALA A 210 0.80 10.21 -5.11
N SER A 211 -0.19 9.45 -5.59
CA SER A 211 -1.61 9.81 -5.49
C SER A 211 -2.12 9.88 -4.05
N GLN A 212 -1.46 9.21 -3.10
CA GLN A 212 -1.84 9.26 -1.69
C GLN A 212 -1.25 10.47 -0.96
N ILE A 213 -0.24 11.13 -1.55
CA ILE A 213 0.58 12.16 -0.89
C ILE A 213 0.17 13.56 -1.28
N SER A 214 0.42 13.95 -2.54
CA SER A 214 0.27 15.35 -2.97
C SER A 214 0.13 15.50 -4.49
N ASP A 215 -0.11 16.74 -4.92
CA ASP A 215 -0.21 17.15 -6.32
C ASP A 215 1.14 17.57 -6.96
N VAL A 216 2.24 17.46 -6.24
CA VAL A 216 3.58 17.86 -6.70
C VAL A 216 4.05 17.12 -7.96
N PHE A 217 3.43 15.99 -8.27
CA PHE A 217 3.75 15.17 -9.45
C PHE A 217 3.01 15.59 -10.73
N THR A 218 2.15 16.61 -10.67
CA THR A 218 1.28 17.04 -11.78
C THR A 218 2.02 17.22 -13.11
N ASP A 219 3.10 18.01 -13.13
CA ASP A 219 3.84 18.25 -14.38
C ASP A 219 4.58 16.99 -14.88
N LYS A 220 5.09 16.15 -13.97
CA LYS A 220 5.74 14.88 -14.30
C LYS A 220 4.75 13.90 -14.93
N PHE A 221 3.58 13.77 -14.33
CA PHE A 221 2.56 12.83 -14.81
C PHE A 221 1.81 13.34 -16.05
N LEU A 222 1.78 14.66 -16.27
CA LEU A 222 1.31 15.23 -17.52
C LEU A 222 2.17 14.77 -18.73
N ILE A 223 3.49 14.69 -18.55
CA ILE A 223 4.41 14.17 -19.58
C ILE A 223 4.10 12.69 -19.86
N VAL A 224 3.91 11.89 -18.81
CA VAL A 224 3.57 10.47 -18.92
C VAL A 224 2.26 10.27 -19.68
N LEU A 225 1.25 11.07 -19.39
CA LEU A 225 -0.07 10.93 -20.03
C LEU A 225 -0.04 11.29 -21.51
N LYS A 226 0.84 12.26 -21.91
CA LYS A 226 1.03 12.67 -23.30
C LYS A 226 1.83 11.66 -24.13
N ASP A 227 2.63 10.83 -23.50
CA ASP A 227 3.43 9.81 -24.20
C ASP A 227 2.57 8.59 -24.53
N GLY A 228 2.12 8.50 -25.79
CA GLY A 228 1.35 7.37 -26.28
C GLY A 228 2.10 6.02 -26.28
N LYS A 229 3.42 6.02 -26.08
CA LYS A 229 4.23 4.80 -25.97
C LYS A 229 4.30 4.27 -24.52
N MET A 230 3.82 5.06 -23.56
CA MET A 230 3.82 4.67 -22.16
C MET A 230 2.88 3.47 -21.94
N PRO A 231 3.29 2.45 -21.15
CA PRO A 231 2.43 1.30 -20.83
C PRO A 231 1.05 1.71 -20.30
N LEU A 232 0.02 0.99 -20.71
CA LEU A 232 -1.38 1.32 -20.41
C LEU A 232 -1.66 1.41 -18.91
N GLU A 233 -1.13 0.48 -18.11
CA GLU A 233 -1.36 0.47 -16.66
C GLU A 233 -0.79 1.71 -15.97
N ILE A 234 0.34 2.24 -16.46
CA ILE A 234 0.90 3.49 -15.95
C ILE A 234 0.01 4.66 -16.35
N ARG A 235 -0.47 4.71 -17.60
CA ARG A 235 -1.40 5.75 -18.06
C ARG A 235 -2.71 5.71 -17.26
N PHE A 236 -3.24 4.51 -16.96
CA PHE A 236 -4.41 4.35 -16.08
C PHE A 236 -4.16 4.89 -14.68
N ALA A 237 -3.02 4.56 -14.08
CA ALA A 237 -2.68 5.06 -12.75
C ALA A 237 -2.58 6.60 -12.74
N VAL A 238 -2.00 7.18 -13.79
CA VAL A 238 -1.87 8.64 -13.96
C VAL A 238 -3.23 9.31 -14.18
N ILE A 239 -4.15 8.72 -14.94
CA ILE A 239 -5.52 9.26 -15.08
C ILE A 239 -6.23 9.28 -13.71
N ARG A 240 -6.08 8.23 -12.90
CA ARG A 240 -6.63 8.19 -11.53
C ARG A 240 -6.00 9.25 -10.61
N TYR A 241 -4.70 9.53 -10.78
CA TYR A 241 -4.05 10.64 -10.09
C TYR A 241 -4.72 11.97 -10.46
N PHE A 242 -4.98 12.24 -11.74
CA PHE A 242 -5.65 13.46 -12.19
C PHE A 242 -7.14 13.51 -11.87
N GLN A 243 -7.76 12.40 -11.55
CA GLN A 243 -9.11 12.38 -10.97
C GLN A 243 -9.09 12.92 -9.53
N LYS A 244 -8.00 12.71 -8.79
CA LYS A 244 -7.84 13.21 -7.42
C LYS A 244 -7.27 14.64 -7.39
N TYR A 245 -6.33 14.95 -8.29
CA TYR A 245 -5.67 16.25 -8.41
C TYR A 245 -5.95 16.84 -9.81
N PRO A 246 -7.12 17.44 -10.03
CA PRO A 246 -7.49 18.01 -11.32
C PRO A 246 -6.51 19.09 -11.77
N CYS A 247 -6.21 19.10 -13.08
CA CYS A 247 -5.33 20.06 -13.73
C CYS A 247 -5.88 20.43 -15.10
N ASP A 248 -6.05 21.73 -15.39
CA ASP A 248 -6.64 22.20 -16.63
C ASP A 248 -5.88 21.73 -17.88
N LYS A 249 -4.55 21.58 -17.80
CA LYS A 249 -3.72 21.06 -18.91
C LYS A 249 -4.06 19.60 -19.28
N VAL A 250 -4.68 18.84 -18.39
CA VAL A 250 -5.06 17.44 -18.61
C VAL A 250 -6.45 17.33 -19.24
N HIS A 251 -7.31 18.29 -19.02
CA HIS A 251 -8.69 18.27 -19.51
C HIS A 251 -8.82 17.95 -21.00
N PRO A 252 -8.13 18.67 -21.94
CA PRO A 252 -8.22 18.36 -23.37
C PRO A 252 -7.70 16.95 -23.72
N ILE A 253 -6.72 16.43 -22.95
CA ILE A 253 -6.21 15.08 -23.16
C ILE A 253 -7.27 14.03 -22.79
N LEU A 254 -7.95 14.19 -21.66
CA LEU A 254 -9.03 13.29 -21.25
C LEU A 254 -10.19 13.30 -22.26
N ILE A 255 -10.55 14.47 -22.78
CA ILE A 255 -11.54 14.60 -23.85
C ILE A 255 -11.05 13.85 -25.11
N GLY A 256 -9.79 14.04 -25.51
CA GLY A 256 -9.20 13.32 -26.64
C GLY A 256 -9.27 11.81 -26.52
N LEU A 257 -9.05 11.27 -25.31
CA LEU A 257 -9.16 9.82 -25.04
C LEU A 257 -10.58 9.27 -25.19
N ILE A 258 -11.62 10.10 -25.01
CA ILE A 258 -13.00 9.73 -25.28
C ILE A 258 -13.29 9.57 -26.78
N TYR A 259 -12.73 10.45 -27.61
CA TYR A 259 -12.99 10.46 -29.04
C TYR A 259 -12.05 9.56 -29.87
N ASN A 260 -10.97 9.08 -29.27
CA ASN A 260 -10.00 8.26 -29.97
C ASN A 260 -10.48 6.80 -30.08
N VAL A 261 -11.04 6.44 -31.24
CA VAL A 261 -11.60 5.10 -31.50
C VAL A 261 -10.53 4.01 -31.57
N ASP A 262 -9.28 4.41 -31.88
CA ASP A 262 -8.13 3.51 -32.01
C ASP A 262 -7.39 3.31 -30.67
N GLU A 263 -7.76 4.08 -29.64
CA GLU A 263 -7.19 3.95 -28.31
C GLU A 263 -7.83 2.77 -27.55
N ASP A 264 -7.10 2.25 -26.59
CA ASP A 264 -7.62 1.18 -25.72
C ASP A 264 -8.87 1.64 -24.97
N ASN A 265 -9.93 0.83 -25.03
CA ASN A 265 -11.20 1.12 -24.33
C ASN A 265 -11.01 1.37 -22.82
N GLY A 266 -9.98 0.80 -22.21
CA GLY A 266 -9.66 1.04 -20.79
C GLY A 266 -9.29 2.49 -20.51
N LEU A 267 -8.56 3.16 -21.42
CA LEU A 267 -8.23 4.59 -21.30
C LEU A 267 -9.50 5.45 -21.41
N SER A 268 -10.40 5.14 -22.36
CA SER A 268 -11.69 5.82 -22.48
C SER A 268 -12.56 5.63 -21.24
N ILE A 269 -12.58 4.41 -20.65
CA ILE A 269 -13.27 4.12 -19.38
C ILE A 269 -12.73 4.98 -18.24
N ALA A 270 -11.40 5.06 -18.12
CA ALA A 270 -10.75 5.84 -17.05
C ALA A 270 -10.94 7.35 -17.27
N ALA A 271 -10.82 7.83 -18.51
CA ALA A 271 -11.05 9.22 -18.87
C ALA A 271 -12.49 9.66 -18.60
N ALA A 272 -13.48 8.84 -18.99
CA ALA A 272 -14.90 9.11 -18.71
C ALA A 272 -15.15 9.27 -17.20
N ALA A 273 -14.54 8.43 -16.36
CA ALA A 273 -14.66 8.56 -14.90
C ALA A 273 -13.93 9.81 -14.36
N ALA A 274 -12.75 10.13 -14.89
CA ALA A 274 -11.96 11.28 -14.44
C ALA A 274 -12.63 12.62 -14.78
N LEU A 275 -13.30 12.70 -15.89
CA LEU A 275 -13.99 13.91 -16.37
C LEU A 275 -15.10 14.41 -15.41
N ALA A 276 -15.58 13.59 -14.47
CA ALA A 276 -16.44 14.04 -13.37
C ALA A 276 -15.83 15.17 -12.52
N LYS A 277 -14.50 15.33 -12.56
CA LYS A 277 -13.76 16.37 -11.81
C LYS A 277 -13.41 17.60 -12.65
N TYR A 278 -13.85 17.65 -13.90
CA TYR A 278 -13.56 18.73 -14.85
C TYR A 278 -14.88 19.33 -15.37
N PRO A 279 -15.55 20.20 -14.58
CA PRO A 279 -16.80 20.80 -14.99
C PRO A 279 -16.61 21.73 -16.19
N GLY A 280 -17.54 21.69 -17.16
CA GLY A 280 -17.51 22.56 -18.34
C GLY A 280 -18.40 22.03 -19.45
N THR A 281 -18.68 22.89 -20.44
CA THR A 281 -19.53 22.56 -21.61
C THR A 281 -18.87 21.46 -22.44
N ASP A 282 -17.53 21.56 -22.66
CA ASP A 282 -16.80 20.59 -23.47
C ASP A 282 -16.82 19.20 -22.83
N THR A 283 -16.67 19.14 -21.49
CA THR A 283 -16.83 17.90 -20.74
C THR A 283 -18.19 17.28 -20.91
N LYS A 284 -19.27 18.07 -20.74
CA LYS A 284 -20.64 17.56 -20.93
C LYS A 284 -20.85 17.04 -22.35
N THR A 285 -20.36 17.77 -23.35
CA THR A 285 -20.40 17.34 -24.75
C THR A 285 -19.67 16.04 -25.00
N ALA A 286 -18.44 15.89 -24.49
CA ALA A 286 -17.66 14.67 -24.64
C ALA A 286 -18.33 13.48 -23.94
N LEU A 287 -18.82 13.68 -22.72
CA LEU A 287 -19.52 12.62 -21.97
C LEU A 287 -20.87 12.23 -22.62
N LYS A 288 -21.60 13.18 -23.20
CA LYS A 288 -22.81 12.89 -24.00
C LYS A 288 -22.49 12.06 -25.25
N ALA A 289 -21.35 12.27 -25.89
CA ALA A 289 -20.85 11.39 -26.96
C ALA A 289 -20.48 10.00 -26.42
N ALA A 290 -19.75 9.94 -25.30
CA ALA A 290 -19.28 8.70 -24.70
C ALA A 290 -20.42 7.78 -24.21
N ILE A 291 -21.58 8.34 -23.84
CA ILE A 291 -22.72 7.53 -23.39
C ILE A 291 -23.30 6.65 -24.51
N HIS A 292 -23.01 6.95 -25.77
CA HIS A 292 -23.36 6.15 -26.95
C HIS A 292 -22.28 5.11 -27.32
N SER A 293 -21.21 5.00 -26.55
CA SER A 293 -20.13 4.04 -26.81
C SER A 293 -20.67 2.59 -26.87
N PRO A 294 -20.17 1.75 -27.77
CA PRO A 294 -20.48 0.32 -27.75
C PRO A 294 -20.00 -0.38 -26.47
N ASN A 295 -18.98 0.17 -25.80
CA ASN A 295 -18.45 -0.38 -24.56
C ASN A 295 -19.32 0.02 -23.36
N TRP A 296 -19.86 -0.97 -22.67
CA TRP A 296 -20.76 -0.77 -21.53
C TRP A 296 -20.11 0.03 -20.38
N TYR A 297 -18.81 -0.19 -20.09
CA TYR A 297 -18.11 0.49 -19.02
C TYR A 297 -17.87 1.97 -19.34
N VAL A 298 -17.60 2.31 -20.61
CA VAL A 298 -17.51 3.71 -21.05
C VAL A 298 -18.85 4.40 -20.85
N ARG A 299 -19.96 3.79 -21.30
CA ARG A 299 -21.31 4.33 -21.09
C ARG A 299 -21.64 4.55 -19.63
N LYS A 300 -21.37 3.54 -18.80
CA LYS A 300 -21.61 3.62 -17.35
C LYS A 300 -20.86 4.78 -16.70
N ASN A 301 -19.55 4.92 -16.97
CA ASN A 301 -18.75 5.99 -16.40
C ASN A 301 -19.12 7.36 -16.94
N ALA A 302 -19.45 7.46 -18.23
CA ALA A 302 -19.96 8.70 -18.82
C ALA A 302 -21.28 9.14 -18.15
N ALA A 303 -22.24 8.23 -17.98
CA ALA A 303 -23.49 8.51 -17.30
C ALA A 303 -23.28 8.92 -15.83
N ALA A 304 -22.41 8.21 -15.10
CA ALA A 304 -22.08 8.54 -13.72
C ALA A 304 -21.45 9.94 -13.61
N SER A 305 -20.54 10.27 -14.53
CA SER A 305 -19.85 11.57 -14.56
C SER A 305 -20.80 12.69 -14.95
N LEU A 306 -21.69 12.49 -15.93
CA LEU A 306 -22.77 13.44 -16.28
C LEU A 306 -23.68 13.70 -15.07
N SER A 307 -24.11 12.63 -14.40
CA SER A 307 -24.92 12.76 -13.18
C SER A 307 -24.18 13.52 -12.08
N ALA A 308 -22.87 13.28 -11.89
CA ALA A 308 -22.04 13.99 -10.91
C ALA A 308 -21.90 15.49 -11.22
N LEU A 309 -21.79 15.85 -12.50
CA LEU A 309 -21.66 17.24 -12.97
C LEU A 309 -22.99 18.03 -12.94
N GLY A 310 -24.09 17.37 -12.64
CA GLY A 310 -25.41 17.98 -12.66
C GLY A 310 -25.98 18.10 -14.09
N ILE A 311 -26.79 17.14 -14.44
CA ILE A 311 -27.52 17.07 -15.70
C ILE A 311 -28.98 17.43 -15.42
N ASP A 312 -29.60 18.15 -16.31
CA ASP A 312 -30.98 18.57 -16.18
C ASP A 312 -31.94 17.66 -16.97
N GLU A 313 -33.25 17.88 -16.78
CA GLU A 313 -34.29 17.11 -17.49
C GLU A 313 -34.25 17.33 -19.01
N TYR A 314 -33.76 18.49 -19.46
CA TYR A 314 -33.59 18.76 -20.88
C TYR A 314 -32.56 17.82 -21.51
N ASP A 315 -31.43 17.66 -20.88
CA ASP A 315 -30.36 16.76 -21.32
C ASP A 315 -30.84 15.29 -21.38
N ILE A 316 -31.63 14.86 -20.38
CA ILE A 316 -32.23 13.51 -20.36
C ILE A 316 -33.21 13.33 -21.50
N ASN A 317 -34.05 14.33 -21.76
CA ASN A 317 -35.02 14.28 -22.83
C ASN A 317 -34.38 14.31 -24.22
N GLU A 318 -33.27 15.02 -24.40
CA GLU A 318 -32.46 14.96 -25.63
C GLU A 318 -31.93 13.55 -25.89
N LEU A 319 -31.37 12.89 -24.87
CA LEU A 319 -30.91 11.51 -24.99
C LEU A 319 -32.03 10.52 -25.31
N ARG A 320 -33.23 10.70 -24.74
CA ARG A 320 -34.39 9.89 -25.09
C ARG A 320 -34.79 10.06 -26.56
N LYS A 321 -34.66 11.27 -27.11
CA LYS A 321 -34.98 11.57 -28.53
C LYS A 321 -33.89 11.06 -29.48
N SER A 322 -32.66 10.78 -29.03
CA SER A 322 -31.59 10.29 -29.87
C SER A 322 -31.83 8.89 -30.44
N GLY A 323 -32.81 8.17 -29.91
CA GLY A 323 -33.11 6.79 -30.30
C GLY A 323 -32.24 5.72 -29.62
N ASP A 324 -31.23 6.12 -28.87
CA ASP A 324 -30.42 5.18 -28.08
C ASP A 324 -31.04 4.98 -26.69
N ARG A 325 -31.92 3.98 -26.62
CA ARG A 325 -32.63 3.61 -25.40
C ARG A 325 -31.67 3.28 -24.26
N TYR A 326 -30.55 2.61 -24.54
CA TYR A 326 -29.57 2.19 -23.51
C TYR A 326 -28.85 3.37 -22.92
N ALA A 327 -28.56 4.41 -23.69
CA ALA A 327 -27.92 5.64 -23.19
C ALA A 327 -28.87 6.36 -22.20
N ALA A 328 -30.12 6.50 -22.55
CA ALA A 328 -31.13 7.15 -21.69
C ALA A 328 -31.37 6.36 -20.39
N GLU A 329 -31.59 5.04 -20.48
CA GLU A 329 -31.78 4.17 -19.31
C GLU A 329 -30.53 4.19 -18.37
N MET A 330 -29.32 4.18 -18.92
CA MET A 330 -28.08 4.23 -18.12
C MET A 330 -27.97 5.55 -17.35
N LEU A 331 -28.29 6.67 -17.99
CA LEU A 331 -28.23 7.97 -17.35
C LEU A 331 -29.28 8.12 -16.23
N GLU A 332 -30.49 7.70 -16.48
CA GLU A 332 -31.56 7.67 -15.48
C GLU A 332 -31.17 6.83 -14.27
N TYR A 333 -30.68 5.62 -14.52
CA TYR A 333 -30.20 4.73 -13.47
C TYR A 333 -29.11 5.39 -12.61
N MET A 334 -28.07 5.99 -13.23
CA MET A 334 -26.99 6.63 -12.50
C MET A 334 -27.44 7.88 -11.73
N THR A 335 -28.41 8.59 -12.26
CA THR A 335 -29.04 9.76 -11.58
C THR A 335 -29.82 9.31 -10.35
N ASP A 336 -30.54 8.21 -10.43
CA ASP A 336 -31.31 7.65 -9.31
C ASP A 336 -30.36 7.04 -8.23
N VAL A 337 -29.27 6.39 -8.62
CA VAL A 337 -28.24 5.93 -7.70
C VAL A 337 -27.69 7.11 -6.90
N LYS A 338 -27.30 8.19 -7.56
CA LYS A 338 -26.81 9.39 -6.90
C LYS A 338 -27.80 10.01 -5.93
N LYS A 339 -29.08 10.10 -6.33
CA LYS A 339 -30.16 10.62 -5.45
C LYS A 339 -30.28 9.77 -4.18
N LYS A 340 -30.21 8.43 -4.31
CA LYS A 340 -30.28 7.50 -3.16
C LYS A 340 -29.10 7.65 -2.24
N GLU A 341 -27.87 7.80 -2.77
CA GLU A 341 -26.66 8.04 -1.99
C GLU A 341 -26.76 9.34 -1.19
N MET A 342 -27.30 10.40 -1.79
CA MET A 342 -27.52 11.70 -1.10
C MET A 342 -28.62 11.64 -0.02
N MET A 343 -29.58 10.73 -0.13
CA MET A 343 -30.67 10.56 0.85
C MET A 343 -30.30 9.58 1.98
N GLY A 344 -29.28 8.73 1.79
CA GLY A 344 -28.80 7.75 2.75
C GLY A 344 -27.57 8.18 3.56
N ALA A 345 -27.05 9.36 3.28
CA ALA A 345 -25.98 10.02 4.02
C ALA A 345 -26.59 11.13 4.89
#